data_df8682c727d5cb4550d197c75dac3b56
#
_entry.id   df8682c727d5cb4550d197c75dac3b56
#
_cell.length_a   1.000
_cell.length_b   1.000
_cell.length_c   1.000
_cell.angle_alpha   90.00
_cell.angle_beta   90.00
_cell.angle_gamma   90.00
#
_symmetry.space_group_name_H-M   'P 1'
#
loop_
_entity.id
_entity.type
_entity.pdbx_description
1 polymer ?
#
loop_
_entity_poly.entity_id
_entity_poly.type
_entity_poly.pdbx_seq_one_letter_code
_entity_poly.pdbx_strand_id
1 'polypeptide(L)'
;MQSIISEKPRFDEKLISIAADADAFEGYSAGHSVRIAEMVDSLGLAFNFEPHDRLLLQQAALVRNIGEMQMNRDYIRSGRVLSSEERLDLQRHPVIGEQAAAKMGLSRGVQLIVRWHHEWWNGSGYPDGIEGDQIPLAARILRVADTY
;
A
#
# COMPACT_ATOMS: atom_id res chain seq x y z
N MET A 1 6.23 22.54 26.64
CA MET A 1 6.69 21.63 25.59
C MET A 1 5.62 20.60 25.30
N GLN A 2 5.32 20.44 24.04
CA GLN A 2 4.31 19.47 23.66
C GLN A 2 4.89 18.06 23.56
N SER A 3 4.10 17.11 24.01
CA SER A 3 4.39 15.72 23.69
C SER A 3 3.85 15.41 22.30
N ILE A 4 4.74 15.07 21.39
CA ILE A 4 4.35 14.66 20.04
C ILE A 4 4.12 13.16 19.93
N ILE A 5 4.41 12.43 21.00
CA ILE A 5 4.40 10.96 20.99
C ILE A 5 2.98 10.41 20.92
N SER A 6 2.01 11.13 21.50
CA SER A 6 0.64 10.69 21.56
C SER A 6 -0.23 11.14 20.38
N GLU A 7 0.33 11.95 19.49
CA GLU A 7 -0.42 12.43 18.35
C GLU A 7 -0.41 11.40 17.22
N LYS A 8 -1.61 11.05 16.75
CA LYS A 8 -1.76 10.23 15.57
C LYS A 8 -1.47 11.07 14.32
N PRO A 9 -0.89 10.48 13.27
CA PRO A 9 -0.68 11.20 12.04
C PRO A 9 -2.01 11.67 11.44
N ARG A 10 -1.98 12.84 10.82
CA ARG A 10 -3.12 13.36 10.07
C ARG A 10 -2.92 13.02 8.61
N PHE A 11 -3.94 12.43 8.02
CA PHE A 11 -3.92 12.04 6.63
C PHE A 11 -4.79 12.99 5.80
N ASP A 12 -4.42 13.16 4.54
CA ASP A 12 -5.20 13.90 3.57
C ASP A 12 -6.60 13.28 3.45
N GLU A 13 -7.64 14.10 3.63
CA GLU A 13 -9.03 13.62 3.59
C GLU A 13 -9.40 12.98 2.26
N LYS A 14 -8.83 13.48 1.17
CA LYS A 14 -9.07 12.92 -0.16
C LYS A 14 -8.51 11.50 -0.27
N LEU A 15 -7.32 11.27 0.28
CA LEU A 15 -6.72 9.94 0.31
C LEU A 15 -7.49 9.00 1.24
N ILE A 16 -7.96 9.51 2.38
CA ILE A 16 -8.80 8.73 3.30
C ILE A 16 -10.09 8.27 2.59
N SER A 17 -10.71 9.16 1.83
CA SER A 17 -11.93 8.84 1.08
C SER A 17 -11.68 7.75 0.03
N ILE A 18 -10.57 7.86 -0.70
CA ILE A 18 -10.18 6.85 -1.70
C ILE A 18 -9.88 5.51 -1.02
N ALA A 19 -9.17 5.55 0.10
CA ALA A 19 -8.86 4.36 0.89
C ALA A 19 -10.13 3.68 1.40
N ALA A 20 -11.11 4.46 1.84
CA ALA A 20 -12.39 3.92 2.32
C ALA A 20 -13.15 3.22 1.19
N ASP A 21 -13.14 3.78 -0.02
CA ASP A 21 -13.76 3.15 -1.19
C ASP A 21 -13.08 1.82 -1.52
N ALA A 22 -11.75 1.78 -1.48
CA ALA A 22 -11.00 0.55 -1.73
C ALA A 22 -11.26 -0.51 -0.65
N ASP A 23 -11.31 -0.11 0.62
CA ASP A 23 -11.65 -1.02 1.72
C ASP A 23 -13.04 -1.63 1.53
N ALA A 24 -14.01 -0.80 1.18
CA ALA A 24 -15.38 -1.25 0.93
C ALA A 24 -15.44 -2.21 -0.27
N PHE A 25 -14.70 -1.91 -1.32
CA PHE A 25 -14.61 -2.78 -2.49
C PHE A 25 -14.10 -4.17 -2.13
N GLU A 26 -13.08 -4.25 -1.27
CA GLU A 26 -12.50 -5.52 -0.86
C GLU A 26 -13.26 -6.22 0.28
N GLY A 27 -14.25 -5.54 0.87
CA GLY A 27 -15.03 -6.08 1.96
C GLY A 27 -14.36 -5.97 3.33
N TYR A 28 -13.37 -5.11 3.48
CA TYR A 28 -12.75 -4.85 4.78
C TYR A 28 -13.63 -3.95 5.64
N SER A 29 -13.44 -4.05 6.94
CA SER A 29 -14.12 -3.15 7.89
C SER A 29 -13.67 -1.71 7.69
N ALA A 30 -14.55 -0.77 8.06
CA ALA A 30 -14.26 0.65 7.95
C ALA A 30 -12.94 1.02 8.62
N GLY A 31 -12.12 1.83 7.94
CA GLY A 31 -10.85 2.32 8.48
C GLY A 31 -9.69 1.32 8.39
N HIS A 32 -9.83 0.21 7.68
CA HIS A 32 -8.76 -0.79 7.54
C HIS A 32 -7.48 -0.17 6.99
N SER A 33 -7.56 0.56 5.87
CA SER A 33 -6.38 1.19 5.26
C SER A 33 -5.78 2.28 6.14
N VAL A 34 -6.60 3.02 6.88
CA VAL A 34 -6.10 4.03 7.83
C VAL A 34 -5.31 3.35 8.95
N ARG A 35 -5.77 2.22 9.46
CA ARG A 35 -5.02 1.46 10.48
C ARG A 35 -3.68 0.98 9.95
N ILE A 36 -3.63 0.54 8.69
CA ILE A 36 -2.36 0.16 8.06
C ILE A 36 -1.45 1.38 7.92
N ALA A 37 -1.98 2.54 7.53
CA ALA A 37 -1.20 3.76 7.42
C ALA A 37 -0.63 4.19 8.78
N GLU A 38 -1.39 4.05 9.85
CA GLU A 38 -0.91 4.31 11.21
C GLU A 38 0.19 3.32 11.61
N MET A 39 0.04 2.04 11.26
CA MET A 39 1.04 1.01 11.55
C MET A 39 2.35 1.28 10.82
N VAL A 40 2.31 1.61 9.52
CA VAL A 40 3.53 1.89 8.78
C VAL A 40 4.21 3.16 9.26
N ASP A 41 3.45 4.15 9.74
CA ASP A 41 4.04 5.35 10.33
C ASP A 41 4.84 5.00 11.59
N SER A 42 4.28 4.17 12.47
CA SER A 42 4.96 3.71 13.67
C SER A 42 6.21 2.91 13.33
N LEU A 43 6.14 2.02 12.34
CA LEU A 43 7.28 1.24 11.89
C LEU A 43 8.35 2.14 11.25
N GLY A 44 7.94 3.10 10.44
CA GLY A 44 8.87 4.08 9.86
C GLY A 44 9.62 4.85 10.93
N LEU A 45 8.91 5.27 11.97
CA LEU A 45 9.55 5.95 13.11
C LEU A 45 10.56 5.04 13.79
N ALA A 46 10.22 3.77 14.01
CA ALA A 46 11.12 2.79 14.63
C ALA A 46 12.38 2.54 13.79
N PHE A 47 12.27 2.65 12.46
CA PHE A 47 13.41 2.52 11.54
C PHE A 47 14.12 3.86 11.27
N ASN A 48 13.81 4.89 12.06
CA ASN A 48 14.44 6.22 11.96
C ASN A 48 14.18 6.93 10.62
N PHE A 49 13.01 6.71 10.03
CA PHE A 49 12.63 7.44 8.83
C PHE A 49 12.44 8.92 9.12
N GLU A 50 12.94 9.75 8.22
CA GLU A 50 12.66 11.18 8.25
C GLU A 50 11.16 11.43 8.06
N PRO A 51 10.61 12.56 8.58
CA PRO A 51 9.18 12.86 8.44
C PRO A 51 8.68 12.81 7.01
N HIS A 52 9.45 13.27 6.04
CA HIS A 52 9.09 13.22 4.63
C HIS A 52 8.93 11.78 4.14
N ASP A 53 9.86 10.91 4.49
CA ASP A 53 9.80 9.51 4.08
C ASP A 53 8.65 8.78 4.74
N ARG A 54 8.32 9.12 6.00
CA ARG A 54 7.15 8.59 6.66
C ARG A 54 5.86 9.03 5.99
N LEU A 55 5.81 10.27 5.52
CA LEU A 55 4.65 10.78 4.78
C LEU A 55 4.43 9.97 3.49
N LEU A 56 5.49 9.71 2.73
CA LEU A 56 5.39 8.90 1.52
C LEU A 56 4.86 7.50 1.82
N LEU A 57 5.33 6.90 2.90
CA LEU A 57 4.91 5.57 3.32
C LEU A 57 3.44 5.55 3.73
N GLN A 58 2.97 6.56 4.46
CA GLN A 58 1.57 6.72 4.84
C GLN A 58 0.68 6.83 3.60
N GLN A 59 1.07 7.67 2.65
CA GLN A 59 0.31 7.87 1.42
C GLN A 59 0.23 6.58 0.61
N ALA A 60 1.35 5.87 0.49
CA ALA A 60 1.38 4.59 -0.22
C ALA A 60 0.46 3.56 0.44
N ALA A 61 0.44 3.52 1.77
CA ALA A 61 -0.44 2.61 2.50
C ALA A 61 -1.91 2.87 2.20
N LEU A 62 -2.30 4.15 2.12
CA LEU A 62 -3.68 4.52 1.85
C LEU A 62 -4.14 4.15 0.44
N VAL A 63 -3.23 4.17 -0.54
CA VAL A 63 -3.60 3.93 -1.94
C VAL A 63 -3.11 2.59 -2.49
N ARG A 64 -2.53 1.74 -1.65
CA ARG A 64 -1.87 0.50 -2.09
C ARG A 64 -2.76 -0.43 -2.92
N ASN A 65 -4.05 -0.45 -2.64
CA ASN A 65 -4.99 -1.36 -3.28
C ASN A 65 -5.92 -0.68 -4.29
N ILE A 66 -5.64 0.56 -4.64
CA ILE A 66 -6.46 1.28 -5.63
C ILE A 66 -6.45 0.56 -6.98
N GLY A 67 -5.36 -0.14 -7.31
CA GLY A 67 -5.27 -0.92 -8.53
C GLY A 67 -6.30 -2.05 -8.59
N GLU A 68 -6.55 -2.72 -7.47
CA GLU A 68 -7.57 -3.76 -7.40
C GLU A 68 -8.96 -3.19 -7.67
N MET A 69 -9.28 -2.05 -7.08
CA MET A 69 -10.56 -1.39 -7.29
C MET A 69 -10.73 -0.96 -8.75
N GLN A 70 -9.67 -0.45 -9.38
CA GLN A 70 -9.71 -0.04 -10.79
C GLN A 70 -9.84 -1.24 -11.73
N MET A 71 -9.25 -2.38 -11.40
CA MET A 71 -9.44 -3.60 -12.16
C MET A 71 -10.89 -4.07 -12.11
N ASN A 72 -11.53 -3.91 -10.96
CA ASN A 72 -12.95 -4.22 -10.75
C ASN A 72 -13.32 -5.63 -11.20
N ARG A 73 -12.54 -6.63 -10.76
CA ARG A 73 -12.80 -8.04 -11.07
C ARG A 73 -13.63 -8.68 -9.96
N ASP A 74 -14.65 -9.43 -10.35
CA ASP A 74 -15.52 -10.11 -9.37
C ASP A 74 -14.75 -11.08 -8.47
N TYR A 75 -13.73 -11.77 -9.01
CA TYR A 75 -12.97 -12.75 -8.24
C TYR A 75 -12.22 -12.12 -7.06
N ILE A 76 -11.90 -10.82 -7.12
CA ILE A 76 -11.17 -10.14 -6.02
C ILE A 76 -12.00 -10.21 -4.73
N ARG A 77 -13.33 -10.17 -4.85
CA ARG A 77 -14.27 -10.15 -3.73
C ARG A 77 -14.91 -11.51 -3.45
N SER A 78 -14.53 -12.53 -4.18
CA SER A 78 -15.24 -13.81 -4.15
C SER A 78 -15.01 -14.63 -2.89
N GLY A 79 -13.90 -14.42 -2.19
CA GLY A 79 -13.52 -15.22 -1.04
C GLY A 79 -13.12 -16.67 -1.36
N ARG A 80 -13.13 -17.05 -2.63
CA ARG A 80 -12.74 -18.39 -3.06
C ARG A 80 -11.27 -18.43 -3.46
N VAL A 81 -10.73 -19.64 -3.60
CA VAL A 81 -9.38 -19.82 -4.12
C VAL A 81 -9.35 -19.40 -5.59
N LEU A 82 -8.37 -18.57 -5.95
CA LEU A 82 -8.24 -18.07 -7.31
C LEU A 82 -7.57 -19.10 -8.20
N SER A 83 -7.97 -19.14 -9.48
CA SER A 83 -7.27 -19.91 -10.51
C SER A 83 -5.90 -19.31 -10.80
N SER A 84 -5.04 -20.06 -11.49
CA SER A 84 -3.73 -19.54 -11.90
C SER A 84 -3.85 -18.31 -12.80
N GLU A 85 -4.83 -18.31 -13.70
CA GLU A 85 -5.08 -17.17 -14.59
C GLU A 85 -5.54 -15.93 -13.80
N GLU A 86 -6.42 -16.13 -12.83
CA GLU A 86 -6.90 -15.06 -11.98
C GLU A 86 -5.79 -14.47 -11.13
N ARG A 87 -4.90 -15.32 -10.60
CA ARG A 87 -3.74 -14.86 -9.83
C ARG A 87 -2.79 -14.03 -10.69
N LEU A 88 -2.54 -14.44 -11.92
CA LEU A 88 -1.71 -13.67 -12.85
C LEU A 88 -2.37 -12.33 -13.20
N ASP A 89 -3.67 -12.33 -13.41
CA ASP A 89 -4.40 -11.08 -13.66
C ASP A 89 -4.29 -10.14 -12.45
N LEU A 90 -4.50 -10.66 -11.23
CA LEU A 90 -4.43 -9.87 -10.00
C LEU A 90 -3.05 -9.27 -9.78
N GLN A 91 -1.99 -9.95 -10.19
CA GLN A 91 -0.61 -9.46 -10.05
C GLN A 91 -0.34 -8.16 -10.83
N ARG A 92 -1.28 -7.73 -11.65
CA ARG A 92 -1.21 -6.44 -12.35
C ARG A 92 -1.56 -5.26 -11.46
N HIS A 93 -2.22 -5.48 -10.30
CA HIS A 93 -2.75 -4.38 -9.51
C HIS A 93 -1.68 -3.40 -8.99
N PRO A 94 -0.45 -3.82 -8.63
CA PRO A 94 0.55 -2.84 -8.20
C PRO A 94 0.98 -1.88 -9.33
N VAL A 95 1.05 -2.35 -10.56
CA VAL A 95 1.37 -1.50 -11.71
C VAL A 95 0.22 -0.53 -12.01
N ILE A 96 -1.00 -1.02 -11.96
CA ILE A 96 -2.19 -0.19 -12.12
C ILE A 96 -2.28 0.84 -10.98
N GLY A 97 -1.95 0.41 -9.77
CA GLY A 97 -1.90 1.29 -8.60
C GLY A 97 -0.82 2.38 -8.72
N GLU A 98 0.35 2.03 -9.23
CA GLU A 98 1.40 3.00 -9.53
C GLU A 98 0.90 4.07 -10.49
N GLN A 99 0.26 3.66 -11.58
CA GLN A 99 -0.28 4.57 -12.57
C GLN A 99 -1.39 5.46 -11.99
N ALA A 100 -2.26 4.90 -11.16
CA ALA A 100 -3.31 5.64 -10.50
C ALA A 100 -2.72 6.69 -9.54
N ALA A 101 -1.71 6.32 -8.77
CA ALA A 101 -1.02 7.26 -7.88
C ALA A 101 -0.39 8.42 -8.67
N ALA A 102 0.18 8.14 -9.83
CA ALA A 102 0.73 9.18 -10.70
C ALA A 102 -0.36 10.14 -11.18
N LYS A 103 -1.52 9.62 -11.58
CA LYS A 103 -2.66 10.44 -12.02
C LYS A 103 -3.22 11.30 -10.89
N MET A 104 -3.10 10.85 -9.66
CA MET A 104 -3.52 11.60 -8.47
C MET A 104 -2.51 12.68 -8.08
N GLY A 105 -1.38 12.78 -8.77
CA GLY A 105 -0.34 13.76 -8.46
C GLY A 105 0.56 13.35 -7.31
N LEU A 106 0.53 12.11 -6.86
CA LEU A 106 1.41 11.63 -5.81
C LEU A 106 2.83 11.47 -6.34
N SER A 107 3.82 11.61 -5.44
CA SER A 107 5.23 11.62 -5.82
C SER A 107 5.68 10.28 -6.39
N ARG A 108 6.81 10.28 -7.10
CA ARG A 108 7.41 9.05 -7.61
C ARG A 108 7.74 8.07 -6.49
N GLY A 109 8.14 8.59 -5.33
CA GLY A 109 8.40 7.73 -4.16
C GLY A 109 7.17 6.92 -3.75
N VAL A 110 6.01 7.55 -3.69
CA VAL A 110 4.74 6.86 -3.38
C VAL A 110 4.42 5.84 -4.46
N GLN A 111 4.56 6.23 -5.73
CA GLN A 111 4.28 5.34 -6.85
C GLN A 111 5.10 4.05 -6.76
N LEU A 112 6.39 4.15 -6.45
CA LEU A 112 7.29 3.01 -6.37
C LEU A 112 7.02 2.13 -5.15
N ILE A 113 6.66 2.72 -4.02
CA ILE A 113 6.25 1.93 -2.85
C ILE A 113 5.02 1.08 -3.18
N VAL A 114 4.03 1.67 -3.85
CA VAL A 114 2.84 0.95 -4.30
C VAL A 114 3.21 -0.16 -5.28
N ARG A 115 4.06 0.13 -6.26
CA ARG A 115 4.48 -0.86 -7.25
C ARG A 115 5.15 -2.06 -6.60
N TRP A 116 6.01 -1.84 -5.61
CA TRP A 116 6.92 -2.87 -5.09
C TRP A 116 6.49 -3.48 -3.75
N HIS A 117 5.33 -3.16 -3.22
CA HIS A 117 4.93 -3.72 -1.92
C HIS A 117 4.57 -5.21 -1.96
N HIS A 118 4.44 -5.82 -3.13
CA HIS A 118 4.26 -7.26 -3.31
C HIS A 118 5.53 -7.96 -3.79
N GLU A 119 6.65 -7.27 -3.85
CA GLU A 119 7.94 -7.92 -4.11
C GLU A 119 8.39 -8.69 -2.87
N TRP A 120 9.09 -9.79 -3.09
CA TRP A 120 9.57 -10.64 -2.02
C TRP A 120 11.08 -10.57 -1.91
N TRP A 121 11.59 -10.66 -0.68
CA TRP A 121 13.03 -10.61 -0.42
C TRP A 121 13.81 -11.62 -1.26
N ASN A 122 13.24 -12.80 -1.51
CA ASN A 122 13.87 -13.87 -2.28
C ASN A 122 13.69 -13.74 -3.80
N GLY A 123 13.09 -12.67 -4.28
CA GLY A 123 12.89 -12.43 -5.71
C GLY A 123 11.67 -13.11 -6.32
N SER A 124 10.87 -13.83 -5.54
CA SER A 124 9.71 -14.56 -6.07
C SER A 124 8.41 -13.75 -6.06
N GLY A 125 8.49 -12.47 -5.72
CA GLY A 125 7.33 -11.58 -5.74
C GLY A 125 7.03 -11.02 -7.12
N TYR A 126 6.22 -9.98 -7.16
CA TYR A 126 5.80 -9.31 -8.40
C TYR A 126 5.64 -7.81 -8.14
N PRO A 127 5.61 -6.98 -9.20
CA PRO A 127 5.59 -7.26 -10.63
C PRO A 127 6.97 -7.48 -11.27
N ASP A 128 8.06 -7.04 -10.64
CA ASP A 128 9.38 -6.99 -11.30
C ASP A 128 10.31 -8.12 -10.91
N GLY A 129 10.02 -8.84 -9.83
CA GLY A 129 10.88 -9.92 -9.34
C GLY A 129 12.22 -9.42 -8.80
N ILE A 130 12.27 -8.20 -8.29
CA ILE A 130 13.47 -7.67 -7.61
C ILE A 130 13.63 -8.35 -6.26
N GLU A 131 14.87 -8.38 -5.75
CA GLU A 131 15.17 -9.10 -4.52
C GLU A 131 16.07 -8.31 -3.58
N GLY A 132 16.04 -8.68 -2.31
CA GLY A 132 16.94 -8.13 -1.30
C GLY A 132 16.86 -6.62 -1.21
N ASP A 133 18.02 -5.99 -1.16
CA ASP A 133 18.12 -4.54 -1.01
C ASP A 133 17.68 -3.74 -2.24
N GLN A 134 17.40 -4.40 -3.35
CA GLN A 134 16.75 -3.74 -4.47
C GLN A 134 15.34 -3.26 -4.13
N ILE A 135 14.70 -3.90 -3.15
CA ILE A 135 13.37 -3.51 -2.69
C ILE A 135 13.54 -2.40 -1.65
N PRO A 136 13.01 -1.19 -1.88
CA PRO A 136 13.10 -0.12 -0.89
C PRO A 136 12.56 -0.57 0.47
N LEU A 137 13.19 -0.13 1.55
CA LEU A 137 12.75 -0.49 2.90
C LEU A 137 11.29 -0.09 3.13
N ALA A 138 10.86 1.05 2.62
CA ALA A 138 9.47 1.49 2.74
C ALA A 138 8.49 0.46 2.13
N ALA A 139 8.81 -0.10 0.98
CA ALA A 139 7.97 -1.13 0.34
C ALA A 139 7.94 -2.41 1.18
N ARG A 140 9.06 -2.79 1.78
CA ARG A 140 9.13 -3.95 2.68
C ARG A 140 8.32 -3.74 3.95
N ILE A 141 8.35 -2.53 4.50
CA ILE A 141 7.53 -2.17 5.67
C ILE A 141 6.04 -2.27 5.32
N LEU A 142 5.64 -1.72 4.18
CA LEU A 142 4.24 -1.77 3.75
C LEU A 142 3.78 -3.21 3.54
N ARG A 143 4.62 -4.05 2.94
CA ARG A 143 4.29 -5.47 2.76
C ARG A 143 3.99 -6.16 4.09
N VAL A 144 4.83 -5.93 5.10
CA VAL A 144 4.63 -6.53 6.43
C VAL A 144 3.31 -6.05 7.03
N ALA A 145 3.05 -4.76 7.00
CA ALA A 145 1.82 -4.19 7.55
C ALA A 145 0.57 -4.69 6.82
N ASP A 146 0.65 -4.82 5.50
CA ASP A 146 -0.46 -5.28 4.66
C ASP A 146 -0.78 -6.76 4.90
N THR A 147 0.23 -7.55 5.25
CA THR A 147 0.06 -8.98 5.55
C THR A 147 -0.45 -9.22 6.98
N TYR A 148 -0.08 -8.33 7.89
CA TYR A 148 -0.40 -8.46 9.30
C TYR A 148 -1.87 -8.18 9.59
#